data_d16ddcf8f7a191b8b520e696587d8b6d
#
_entry.id   d16ddcf8f7a191b8b520e696587d8b6d
#
_cell.length_a   1.000
_cell.length_b   1.000
_cell.length_c   1.000
_cell.angle_alpha   90.00
_cell.angle_beta   90.00
_cell.angle_gamma   90.00
#
_symmetry.space_group_name_H-M   'P 1'
#
loop_
_entity.id
_entity.type
_entity.pdbx_description
1 polymer ?
#
loop_
_entity_poly.entity_id
_entity_poly.type
_entity_poly.pdbx_seq_one_letter_code
_entity_poly.pdbx_strand_id
1 'polypeptide(L)'
;MKVAIVDCGSGNLRSAAKAFERAAAENQISAMVEVTSAPDAIAAADRIVLPGVGAFADCRRGLAAVPGLDAALHEAVMVRARPFLGICVGMQLMAERGREFETTEGLGWIGGEVVAIEPRDPVLKIPHMGWNELEPRAAHPLLAGLGAGAHAYFVHSYHFRLSEPADLVAVTDYGGPLAAIIGRDNIAGTQFHPEKSQETGLRLIRNFLRWCP
;
A
#
# COMPACT_ATOMS: atom_id res chain seq x y z
N MET A 1 13.11 4.86 -15.78
CA MET A 1 12.72 4.76 -14.36
C MET A 1 12.64 3.28 -14.00
N LYS A 2 13.23 2.87 -12.86
CA LYS A 2 13.15 1.51 -12.33
C LYS A 2 12.11 1.44 -11.22
N VAL A 3 11.16 0.51 -11.33
CA VAL A 3 10.12 0.25 -10.31
C VAL A 3 10.37 -1.14 -9.74
N ALA A 4 10.73 -1.20 -8.47
CA ALA A 4 10.90 -2.47 -7.76
C ALA A 4 9.61 -2.85 -7.06
N ILE A 5 9.07 -4.02 -7.39
CA ILE A 5 7.99 -4.67 -6.65
C ILE A 5 8.63 -5.68 -5.72
N VAL A 6 8.52 -5.42 -4.42
CA VAL A 6 9.19 -6.21 -3.39
C VAL A 6 8.51 -7.57 -3.24
N ASP A 7 9.29 -8.64 -3.38
CA ASP A 7 8.85 -10.00 -3.08
C ASP A 7 9.26 -10.37 -1.65
N CYS A 8 8.29 -10.38 -0.75
CA CYS A 8 8.43 -10.84 0.63
C CYS A 8 7.86 -12.25 0.86
N GLY A 9 7.69 -13.04 -0.21
CA GLY A 9 7.10 -14.38 -0.14
C GLY A 9 5.57 -14.39 -0.08
N SER A 10 4.93 -13.21 -0.09
CA SER A 10 3.47 -13.07 -0.11
C SER A 10 3.07 -11.89 -1.00
N GLY A 11 1.93 -11.99 -1.66
CA GLY A 11 1.43 -10.91 -2.50
C GLY A 11 0.98 -11.38 -3.88
N ASN A 12 0.10 -10.59 -4.49
CA ASN A 12 -0.32 -10.81 -5.87
C ASN A 12 0.67 -10.15 -6.85
N LEU A 13 1.96 -10.55 -6.73
CA LEU A 13 3.11 -9.89 -7.36
C LEU A 13 2.96 -9.77 -8.89
N ARG A 14 2.50 -10.86 -9.54
CA ARG A 14 2.31 -10.86 -11.01
C ARG A 14 1.23 -9.88 -11.46
N SER A 15 0.11 -9.82 -10.73
CA SER A 15 -0.97 -8.89 -11.05
C SER A 15 -0.56 -7.45 -10.79
N ALA A 16 0.18 -7.21 -9.70
CA ALA A 16 0.75 -5.91 -9.43
C ALA A 16 1.71 -5.49 -10.57
N ALA A 17 2.68 -6.34 -10.93
CA ALA A 17 3.63 -6.05 -12.01
C ALA A 17 2.90 -5.71 -13.32
N LYS A 18 1.96 -6.53 -13.75
CA LYS A 18 1.18 -6.28 -14.97
C LYS A 18 0.38 -4.98 -14.91
N ALA A 19 -0.19 -4.62 -13.75
CA ALA A 19 -0.92 -3.38 -13.60
C ALA A 19 0.00 -2.15 -13.70
N PHE A 20 1.20 -2.22 -13.13
CA PHE A 20 2.23 -1.18 -13.24
C PHE A 20 2.77 -1.06 -14.67
N GLU A 21 3.07 -2.18 -15.34
CA GLU A 21 3.50 -2.22 -16.75
C GLU A 21 2.42 -1.61 -17.66
N ARG A 22 1.15 -2.01 -17.47
CA ARG A 22 0.01 -1.50 -18.21
C ARG A 22 -0.16 0.01 -18.02
N ALA A 23 -0.19 0.47 -16.76
CA ALA A 23 -0.32 1.89 -16.45
C ALA A 23 0.83 2.73 -17.05
N ALA A 24 2.05 2.20 -17.05
CA ALA A 24 3.20 2.84 -17.69
C ALA A 24 3.02 2.92 -19.21
N ALA A 25 2.66 1.81 -19.87
CA ALA A 25 2.49 1.74 -21.32
C ALA A 25 1.36 2.65 -21.81
N GLU A 26 0.18 2.60 -21.19
CA GLU A 26 -0.99 3.42 -21.57
C GLU A 26 -0.74 4.93 -21.39
N ASN A 27 0.22 5.31 -20.55
CA ASN A 27 0.54 6.71 -20.26
C ASN A 27 1.91 7.15 -20.79
N GLN A 28 2.56 6.35 -21.64
CA GLN A 28 3.86 6.63 -22.26
C GLN A 28 4.96 6.94 -21.25
N ILE A 29 4.91 6.26 -20.08
CA ILE A 29 5.91 6.36 -19.04
C ILE A 29 6.97 5.28 -19.30
N SER A 30 8.22 5.68 -19.54
CA SER A 30 9.33 4.73 -19.65
C SER A 30 9.68 4.16 -18.27
N ALA A 31 9.11 3.00 -17.94
CA ALA A 31 9.33 2.30 -16.68
C ALA A 31 9.74 0.85 -16.94
N MET A 32 10.74 0.39 -16.22
CA MET A 32 11.11 -1.02 -16.11
C MET A 32 10.60 -1.51 -14.76
N VAL A 33 9.65 -2.43 -14.79
CA VAL A 33 9.04 -3.03 -13.59
C VAL A 33 9.72 -4.36 -13.32
N GLU A 34 10.25 -4.54 -12.12
CA GLU A 34 10.95 -5.75 -11.70
C GLU A 34 10.35 -6.26 -10.37
N VAL A 35 9.99 -7.54 -10.33
CA VAL A 35 9.66 -8.23 -9.08
C VAL A 35 10.94 -8.80 -8.51
N THR A 36 11.31 -8.39 -7.30
CA THR A 36 12.60 -8.74 -6.73
C THR A 36 12.58 -8.78 -5.20
N SER A 37 13.39 -9.66 -4.62
CA SER A 37 13.75 -9.67 -3.20
C SER A 37 15.21 -9.25 -2.99
N ALA A 38 15.95 -8.93 -4.07
CA ALA A 38 17.37 -8.59 -3.99
C ALA A 38 17.57 -7.18 -3.40
N PRO A 39 18.29 -7.01 -2.26
CA PRO A 39 18.52 -5.72 -1.64
C PRO A 39 19.16 -4.68 -2.58
N ASP A 40 20.12 -5.10 -3.41
CA ASP A 40 20.79 -4.20 -4.36
C ASP A 40 19.82 -3.65 -5.43
N ALA A 41 18.87 -4.47 -5.90
CA ALA A 41 17.86 -4.04 -6.85
C ALA A 41 16.89 -3.04 -6.22
N ILE A 42 16.50 -3.23 -4.95
CA ILE A 42 15.68 -2.31 -4.17
C ILE A 42 16.44 -0.98 -3.98
N ALA A 43 17.70 -1.03 -3.56
CA ALA A 43 18.52 0.15 -3.35
C ALA A 43 18.74 0.96 -4.65
N ALA A 44 18.74 0.30 -5.81
CA ALA A 44 18.90 0.94 -7.12
C ALA A 44 17.58 1.40 -7.76
N ALA A 45 16.43 1.13 -7.14
CA ALA A 45 15.13 1.49 -7.68
C ALA A 45 14.82 2.99 -7.55
N ASP A 46 14.09 3.54 -8.52
CA ASP A 46 13.56 4.90 -8.46
C ASP A 46 12.23 4.96 -7.71
N ARG A 47 11.48 3.86 -7.71
CA ARG A 47 10.21 3.70 -6.99
C ARG A 47 10.11 2.30 -6.41
N ILE A 48 9.49 2.19 -5.25
CA ILE A 48 9.38 0.94 -4.51
C ILE A 48 7.90 0.66 -4.23
N VAL A 49 7.47 -0.56 -4.52
CA VAL A 49 6.11 -1.04 -4.26
C VAL A 49 6.21 -2.27 -3.38
N LEU A 50 5.48 -2.28 -2.27
CA LEU A 50 5.40 -3.41 -1.35
C LEU A 50 3.98 -3.95 -1.33
N PRO A 51 3.63 -4.93 -2.17
CA PRO A 51 2.38 -5.66 -2.01
C PRO A 51 2.48 -6.63 -0.84
N GLY A 52 1.35 -6.88 -0.17
CA GLY A 52 1.26 -7.91 0.85
C GLY A 52 -0.12 -8.51 0.90
N VAL A 53 -0.21 -9.82 1.15
CA VAL A 53 -1.46 -10.54 1.40
C VAL A 53 -1.26 -11.55 2.52
N GLY A 54 -2.35 -11.95 3.19
CA GLY A 54 -2.31 -12.86 4.34
C GLY A 54 -2.13 -12.10 5.65
N ALA A 55 -1.52 -12.72 6.64
CA ALA A 55 -1.37 -12.14 7.97
C ALA A 55 -0.20 -11.13 8.04
N PHE A 56 -0.38 -10.10 8.88
CA PHE A 56 0.64 -9.08 9.14
C PHE A 56 1.99 -9.69 9.54
N ALA A 57 1.97 -10.61 10.51
CA ALA A 57 3.17 -11.25 11.01
C ALA A 57 3.89 -12.09 9.95
N ASP A 58 3.14 -12.75 9.05
CA ASP A 58 3.73 -13.55 7.96
C ASP A 58 4.47 -12.66 6.95
N CYS A 59 3.84 -11.57 6.53
CA CYS A 59 4.48 -10.60 5.64
C CYS A 59 5.72 -9.97 6.29
N ARG A 60 5.65 -9.63 7.59
CA ARG A 60 6.79 -9.07 8.33
C ARG A 60 7.95 -10.07 8.44
N ARG A 61 7.63 -11.33 8.73
CA ARG A 61 8.63 -12.42 8.72
C ARG A 61 9.24 -12.64 7.35
N GLY A 62 8.42 -12.56 6.29
CA GLY A 62 8.90 -12.66 4.90
C GLY A 62 9.94 -11.62 4.55
N LEU A 63 9.73 -10.35 4.93
CA LEU A 63 10.73 -9.29 4.76
C LEU A 63 12.01 -9.58 5.55
N ALA A 64 11.88 -9.94 6.83
CA ALA A 64 13.02 -10.21 7.71
C ALA A 64 13.82 -11.46 7.31
N ALA A 65 13.19 -12.40 6.63
CA ALA A 65 13.85 -13.64 6.18
C ALA A 65 14.88 -13.43 5.07
N VAL A 66 14.80 -12.29 4.34
CA VAL A 66 15.76 -11.96 3.29
C VAL A 66 16.86 -11.07 3.87
N PRO A 67 18.10 -11.56 3.99
CA PRO A 67 19.19 -10.79 4.58
C PRO A 67 19.40 -9.46 3.85
N GLY A 68 19.40 -8.35 4.60
CA GLY A 68 19.63 -7.01 4.08
C GLY A 68 18.41 -6.32 3.44
N LEU A 69 17.29 -6.99 3.26
CA LEU A 69 16.10 -6.40 2.62
C LEU A 69 15.49 -5.26 3.42
N ASP A 70 15.31 -5.45 4.74
CA ASP A 70 14.82 -4.39 5.65
C ASP A 70 15.73 -3.14 5.60
N ALA A 71 17.06 -3.35 5.62
CA ALA A 71 18.02 -2.26 5.57
C ALA A 71 17.98 -1.54 4.20
N ALA A 72 17.88 -2.27 3.10
CA ALA A 72 17.77 -1.70 1.75
C ALA A 72 16.48 -0.90 1.58
N LEU A 73 15.35 -1.40 2.10
CA LEU A 73 14.08 -0.68 2.11
C LEU A 73 14.17 0.61 2.93
N HIS A 74 14.71 0.52 4.15
CA HIS A 74 14.87 1.70 5.01
C HIS A 74 15.77 2.75 4.34
N GLU A 75 16.92 2.34 3.82
CA GLU A 75 17.84 3.25 3.13
C GLU A 75 17.17 3.91 1.92
N ALA A 76 16.52 3.15 1.05
CA ALA A 76 15.91 3.69 -0.15
C ALA A 76 14.74 4.62 0.15
N VAL A 77 13.87 4.25 1.11
CA VAL A 77 12.62 4.96 1.40
C VAL A 77 12.82 6.08 2.39
N MET A 78 13.45 5.81 3.54
CA MET A 78 13.53 6.78 4.64
C MET A 78 14.75 7.70 4.55
N VAL A 79 15.87 7.23 3.99
CA VAL A 79 17.09 8.05 3.88
C VAL A 79 17.15 8.74 2.52
N ARG A 80 16.90 8.00 1.43
CA ARG A 80 17.00 8.55 0.07
C ARG A 80 15.68 9.10 -0.47
N ALA A 81 14.62 9.06 0.34
CA ALA A 81 13.28 9.57 0.03
C ALA A 81 12.72 9.07 -1.32
N ARG A 82 12.98 7.81 -1.68
CA ARG A 82 12.39 7.21 -2.88
C ARG A 82 10.89 7.04 -2.69
N PRO A 83 10.05 7.39 -3.69
CA PRO A 83 8.61 7.16 -3.61
C PRO A 83 8.29 5.71 -3.32
N PHE A 84 7.48 5.50 -2.29
CA PHE A 84 7.06 4.18 -1.81
C PHE A 84 5.54 4.04 -1.83
N LEU A 85 5.07 2.86 -2.23
CA LEU A 85 3.65 2.48 -2.19
C LEU A 85 3.46 1.11 -1.53
N GLY A 86 2.87 1.10 -0.33
CA GLY A 86 2.39 -0.13 0.31
C GLY A 86 0.99 -0.50 -0.20
N ILE A 87 0.75 -1.78 -0.51
CA ILE A 87 -0.56 -2.27 -0.97
C ILE A 87 -1.09 -3.31 0.01
N CYS A 88 -2.29 -3.10 0.54
CA CYS A 88 -3.00 -3.95 1.49
C CYS A 88 -2.13 -4.20 2.74
N VAL A 89 -1.67 -5.44 2.99
CA VAL A 89 -0.75 -5.71 4.11
C VAL A 89 0.56 -4.93 3.98
N GLY A 90 1.02 -4.64 2.76
CA GLY A 90 2.19 -3.78 2.55
C GLY A 90 1.99 -2.34 3.06
N MET A 91 0.77 -1.78 2.97
CA MET A 91 0.41 -0.53 3.65
C MET A 91 0.43 -0.72 5.18
N GLN A 92 -0.17 -1.80 5.65
CA GLN A 92 -0.26 -2.10 7.08
C GLN A 92 1.12 -2.22 7.74
N LEU A 93 2.09 -2.82 7.04
CA LEU A 93 3.47 -2.96 7.54
C LEU A 93 4.17 -1.63 7.83
N MET A 94 3.69 -0.50 7.28
CA MET A 94 4.22 0.83 7.60
C MET A 94 3.92 1.26 9.04
N ALA A 95 2.95 0.61 9.73
CA ALA A 95 2.59 0.89 11.11
C ALA A 95 3.73 0.59 12.08
N GLU A 96 3.59 1.09 13.30
CA GLU A 96 4.48 0.73 14.43
C GLU A 96 4.32 -0.76 14.77
N ARG A 97 3.08 -1.27 14.73
CA ARG A 97 2.77 -2.68 15.05
C ARG A 97 1.44 -3.14 14.43
N GLY A 98 1.31 -4.46 14.29
CA GLY A 98 0.05 -5.13 14.01
C GLY A 98 -0.41 -5.97 15.20
N ARG A 99 -1.73 -5.98 15.45
CA ARG A 99 -2.38 -6.77 16.52
C ARG A 99 -3.26 -7.87 15.92
N GLU A 100 -2.70 -8.62 15.00
CA GLU A 100 -3.34 -9.77 14.39
C GLU A 100 -2.81 -11.04 15.05
N PHE A 101 -3.66 -11.78 15.77
CA PHE A 101 -3.33 -12.96 16.59
C PHE A 101 -2.27 -12.71 17.67
N GLU A 102 -1.17 -12.06 17.34
CA GLU A 102 -0.08 -11.66 18.20
C GLU A 102 0.29 -10.19 17.93
N THR A 103 1.02 -9.55 18.81
CA THR A 103 1.59 -8.23 18.55
C THR A 103 2.90 -8.38 17.82
N THR A 104 2.97 -7.88 16.61
CA THR A 104 4.17 -7.92 15.75
C THR A 104 4.59 -6.50 15.39
N GLU A 105 5.88 -6.17 15.58
CA GLU A 105 6.44 -4.88 15.20
C GLU A 105 6.41 -4.70 13.67
N GLY A 106 5.96 -3.52 13.21
CA GLY A 106 5.97 -3.12 11.82
C GLY A 106 7.29 -2.45 11.40
N LEU A 107 7.22 -1.64 10.34
CA LEU A 107 8.35 -0.83 9.88
C LEU A 107 8.48 0.49 10.65
N GLY A 108 7.39 0.93 11.32
CA GLY A 108 7.37 2.14 12.13
C GLY A 108 7.52 3.44 11.33
N TRP A 109 7.14 3.45 10.06
CA TRP A 109 7.28 4.63 9.19
C TRP A 109 6.12 5.62 9.34
N ILE A 110 4.95 5.14 9.70
CA ILE A 110 3.76 5.95 9.99
C ILE A 110 3.23 5.56 11.36
N GLY A 111 2.94 6.55 12.19
CA GLY A 111 2.45 6.34 13.55
C GLY A 111 1.08 5.70 13.59
N GLY A 112 0.93 4.69 14.44
CA GLY A 112 -0.31 3.95 14.63
C GLY A 112 -0.14 2.45 14.62
N GLU A 113 -1.25 1.76 14.65
CA GLU A 113 -1.28 0.29 14.74
C GLU A 113 -2.34 -0.32 13.83
N VAL A 114 -2.13 -1.55 13.43
CA VAL A 114 -3.11 -2.33 12.67
C VAL A 114 -3.95 -3.15 13.63
N VAL A 115 -5.27 -2.99 13.56
CA VAL A 115 -6.25 -3.61 14.46
C VAL A 115 -7.38 -4.27 13.67
N ALA A 116 -8.12 -5.17 14.31
CA ALA A 116 -9.30 -5.78 13.73
C ALA A 116 -10.36 -4.74 13.36
N ILE A 117 -11.07 -4.98 12.25
CA ILE A 117 -12.24 -4.18 11.90
C ILE A 117 -13.39 -4.58 12.83
N GLU A 118 -13.98 -3.59 13.50
CA GLU A 118 -15.15 -3.74 14.37
C GLU A 118 -16.26 -2.83 13.81
N PRO A 119 -17.05 -3.30 12.84
CA PRO A 119 -18.10 -2.49 12.24
C PRO A 119 -19.22 -2.21 13.26
N ARG A 120 -19.72 -0.98 13.27
CA ARG A 120 -20.84 -0.58 14.16
C ARG A 120 -22.15 -1.29 13.80
N ASP A 121 -22.29 -1.67 12.52
CA ASP A 121 -23.43 -2.43 12.02
C ASP A 121 -23.13 -3.93 12.11
N PRO A 122 -23.85 -4.70 12.95
CA PRO A 122 -23.62 -6.13 13.13
C PRO A 122 -23.99 -6.98 11.91
N VAL A 123 -24.67 -6.42 10.91
CA VAL A 123 -25.01 -7.10 9.65
C VAL A 123 -23.79 -7.19 8.73
N LEU A 124 -22.84 -6.27 8.89
CA LEU A 124 -21.62 -6.27 8.08
C LEU A 124 -20.71 -7.42 8.46
N LYS A 125 -20.27 -8.16 7.44
CA LYS A 125 -19.43 -9.35 7.61
C LYS A 125 -17.94 -8.97 7.56
N ILE A 126 -17.13 -9.70 8.31
CA ILE A 126 -15.67 -9.66 8.20
C ILE A 126 -15.23 -10.91 7.44
N PRO A 127 -14.35 -10.77 6.43
CA PRO A 127 -13.64 -9.56 5.99
C PRO A 127 -14.53 -8.52 5.27
N HIS A 128 -14.15 -7.23 5.31
CA HIS A 128 -14.59 -6.24 4.34
C HIS A 128 -14.11 -6.68 2.97
N MET A 129 -15.01 -7.20 2.15
CA MET A 129 -14.70 -7.78 0.85
C MET A 129 -15.68 -7.29 -0.21
N GLY A 130 -15.13 -6.66 -1.25
CA GLY A 130 -15.90 -6.15 -2.39
C GLY A 130 -15.48 -4.75 -2.82
N TRP A 131 -16.31 -4.17 -3.67
CA TRP A 131 -16.16 -2.81 -4.15
C TRP A 131 -16.74 -1.82 -3.16
N ASN A 132 -15.98 -0.77 -2.84
CA ASN A 132 -16.43 0.28 -1.96
C ASN A 132 -15.89 1.64 -2.41
N GLU A 133 -16.57 2.70 -2.03
CA GLU A 133 -16.26 4.07 -2.44
C GLU A 133 -15.05 4.61 -1.69
N LEU A 134 -14.27 5.45 -2.39
CA LEU A 134 -13.15 6.20 -1.82
C LEU A 134 -13.61 7.62 -1.54
N GLU A 135 -13.54 8.03 -0.29
CA GLU A 135 -13.84 9.38 0.15
C GLU A 135 -12.54 10.13 0.49
N PRO A 136 -12.09 11.08 -0.35
CA PRO A 136 -10.92 11.90 -0.06
C PRO A 136 -11.08 12.71 1.23
N ARG A 137 -10.02 12.78 2.04
CA ARG A 137 -9.94 13.61 3.26
C ARG A 137 -8.87 14.70 3.14
N ALA A 138 -7.87 14.47 2.32
CA ALA A 138 -6.83 15.43 2.02
C ALA A 138 -6.48 15.44 0.53
N ALA A 139 -5.98 16.57 0.04
CA ALA A 139 -5.40 16.63 -1.29
C ALA A 139 -4.10 15.83 -1.33
N HIS A 140 -3.97 14.92 -2.28
CA HIS A 140 -2.77 14.12 -2.47
C HIS A 140 -2.57 13.78 -3.96
N PRO A 141 -1.33 13.80 -4.48
CA PRO A 141 -1.06 13.50 -5.88
C PRO A 141 -1.62 12.17 -6.37
N LEU A 142 -1.67 11.14 -5.53
CA LEU A 142 -2.26 9.84 -5.87
C LEU A 142 -3.75 9.93 -6.26
N LEU A 143 -4.48 10.92 -5.73
CA LEU A 143 -5.90 11.13 -6.01
C LEU A 143 -6.16 11.96 -7.26
N ALA A 144 -5.12 12.47 -7.92
CA ALA A 144 -5.28 13.36 -9.07
C ALA A 144 -6.13 12.73 -10.19
N GLY A 145 -7.24 13.41 -10.52
CA GLY A 145 -8.18 12.97 -11.56
C GLY A 145 -9.05 11.76 -11.18
N LEU A 146 -9.05 11.32 -9.92
CA LEU A 146 -10.10 10.45 -9.40
C LEU A 146 -11.33 11.31 -9.14
N GLY A 147 -12.45 10.95 -9.78
CA GLY A 147 -13.73 11.64 -9.60
C GLY A 147 -14.40 11.28 -8.28
N ALA A 148 -15.41 12.06 -7.90
CA ALA A 148 -16.34 11.66 -6.84
C ALA A 148 -16.99 10.31 -7.18
N GLY A 149 -17.19 9.45 -6.19
CA GLY A 149 -17.72 8.11 -6.40
C GLY A 149 -16.72 7.10 -6.96
N ALA A 150 -15.42 7.39 -6.91
CA ALA A 150 -14.41 6.40 -7.29
C ALA A 150 -14.48 5.18 -6.36
N HIS A 151 -14.61 4.00 -6.94
CA HIS A 151 -14.67 2.74 -6.19
C HIS A 151 -13.39 1.93 -6.35
N ALA A 152 -13.04 1.20 -5.30
CA ALA A 152 -11.89 0.31 -5.28
C ALA A 152 -12.25 -1.05 -4.68
N TYR A 153 -11.45 -2.08 -4.95
CA TYR A 153 -11.67 -3.44 -4.48
C TYR A 153 -10.89 -3.70 -3.18
N PHE A 154 -11.63 -3.99 -2.12
CA PHE A 154 -11.12 -4.30 -0.78
C PHE A 154 -11.25 -5.78 -0.48
N VAL A 155 -10.33 -6.32 0.30
CA VAL A 155 -10.40 -7.62 0.96
C VAL A 155 -9.48 -7.63 2.17
N HIS A 156 -10.01 -7.28 3.36
CA HIS A 156 -9.22 -7.21 4.59
C HIS A 156 -10.10 -7.36 5.83
N SER A 157 -9.53 -7.94 6.89
CA SER A 157 -10.15 -8.07 8.22
C SER A 157 -9.56 -7.12 9.25
N TYR A 158 -8.41 -6.53 8.93
CA TYR A 158 -7.68 -5.60 9.78
C TYR A 158 -7.48 -4.29 9.04
N HIS A 159 -7.36 -3.18 9.76
CA HIS A 159 -7.17 -1.85 9.19
C HIS A 159 -6.14 -1.05 9.98
N PHE A 160 -5.56 -0.07 9.33
CA PHE A 160 -4.62 0.87 9.93
C PHE A 160 -5.38 1.91 10.76
N ARG A 161 -5.14 1.97 12.08
CA ARG A 161 -5.60 3.01 12.99
C ARG A 161 -4.46 4.00 13.18
N LEU A 162 -4.55 5.12 12.48
CA LEU A 162 -3.52 6.18 12.49
C LEU A 162 -3.49 6.89 13.85
N SER A 163 -2.29 7.22 14.32
CA SER A 163 -2.08 8.13 15.46
C SER A 163 -2.22 9.59 15.06
N GLU A 164 -1.80 9.93 13.81
CA GLU A 164 -1.82 11.29 13.30
C GLU A 164 -2.86 11.43 12.17
N PRO A 165 -3.91 12.25 12.37
CA PRO A 165 -4.93 12.47 11.33
C PRO A 165 -4.37 13.07 10.04
N ALA A 166 -3.24 13.78 10.09
CA ALA A 166 -2.59 14.37 8.92
C ALA A 166 -2.12 13.34 7.89
N ASP A 167 -1.87 12.09 8.30
CA ASP A 167 -1.46 11.01 7.42
C ASP A 167 -2.63 10.36 6.67
N LEU A 168 -3.88 10.74 7.00
CA LEU A 168 -5.07 10.19 6.37
C LEU A 168 -5.39 10.92 5.06
N VAL A 169 -5.27 10.21 3.94
CA VAL A 169 -5.53 10.76 2.59
C VAL A 169 -6.96 10.48 2.13
N ALA A 170 -7.46 9.25 2.34
CA ALA A 170 -8.82 8.88 1.99
C ALA A 170 -9.34 7.78 2.92
N VAL A 171 -10.66 7.76 3.10
CA VAL A 171 -11.37 6.70 3.82
C VAL A 171 -12.31 5.94 2.90
N THR A 172 -12.80 4.81 3.40
CA THR A 172 -13.98 4.10 2.92
C THR A 172 -14.89 3.84 4.11
N ASP A 173 -16.21 3.84 3.91
CA ASP A 173 -17.15 3.52 4.99
C ASP A 173 -17.47 2.03 5.00
N TYR A 174 -17.23 1.38 6.14
CA TYR A 174 -17.63 0.00 6.38
C TYR A 174 -18.12 -0.16 7.83
N GLY A 175 -19.29 0.41 8.11
CA GLY A 175 -19.84 0.51 9.47
C GLY A 175 -19.05 1.49 10.34
N GLY A 176 -18.39 2.43 9.70
CA GLY A 176 -17.51 3.46 10.20
C GLY A 176 -16.35 3.72 9.24
N PRO A 177 -15.69 4.87 9.37
CA PRO A 177 -14.60 5.24 8.47
C PRO A 177 -13.36 4.37 8.71
N LEU A 178 -12.86 3.73 7.64
CA LEU A 178 -11.61 2.99 7.62
C LEU A 178 -10.60 3.72 6.72
N ALA A 179 -9.33 3.75 7.10
CA ALA A 179 -8.27 4.32 6.27
C ALA A 179 -8.13 3.51 4.97
N ALA A 180 -8.48 4.12 3.84
CA ALA A 180 -8.36 3.53 2.51
C ALA A 180 -7.05 3.90 1.83
N ILE A 181 -6.58 5.15 2.04
CA ILE A 181 -5.27 5.64 1.57
C ILE A 181 -4.66 6.44 2.71
N ILE A 182 -3.40 6.18 2.96
CA ILE A 182 -2.56 6.94 3.89
C ILE A 182 -1.33 7.47 3.15
N GLY A 183 -0.74 8.57 3.64
CA GLY A 183 0.46 9.13 3.01
C GLY A 183 1.14 10.18 3.86
N ARG A 184 2.47 10.22 3.77
CA ARG A 184 3.35 11.22 4.37
C ARG A 184 4.60 11.35 3.51
N ASP A 185 5.00 12.57 3.18
CA ASP A 185 6.21 12.85 2.41
C ASP A 185 6.29 11.98 1.12
N ASN A 186 7.26 11.09 1.04
CA ASN A 186 7.48 10.18 -0.09
C ASN A 186 6.83 8.79 0.09
N ILE A 187 6.13 8.54 1.20
CA ILE A 187 5.51 7.24 1.46
C ILE A 187 3.99 7.34 1.38
N ALA A 188 3.39 6.34 0.74
CA ALA A 188 1.94 6.20 0.65
C ALA A 188 1.54 4.73 0.71
N GLY A 189 0.27 4.48 1.03
CA GLY A 189 -0.28 3.13 1.04
C GLY A 189 -1.76 3.12 0.71
N THR A 190 -2.22 1.99 0.14
CA THR A 190 -3.63 1.69 -0.13
C THR A 190 -4.05 0.44 0.61
N GLN A 191 -5.19 0.48 1.30
CA GLN A 191 -5.78 -0.72 1.91
C GLN A 191 -6.43 -1.63 0.86
N PHE A 192 -6.91 -1.05 -0.22
CA PHE A 192 -7.43 -1.77 -1.36
C PHE A 192 -6.32 -2.22 -2.32
N HIS A 193 -6.69 -3.08 -3.26
CA HIS A 193 -5.83 -3.60 -4.29
C HIS A 193 -5.96 -2.77 -5.59
N PRO A 194 -5.06 -1.82 -5.89
CA PRO A 194 -5.14 -1.04 -7.13
C PRO A 194 -5.06 -1.94 -8.38
N GLU A 195 -4.30 -3.05 -8.33
CA GLU A 195 -4.20 -4.01 -9.43
C GLU A 195 -5.51 -4.77 -9.71
N LYS A 196 -6.50 -4.68 -8.79
CA LYS A 196 -7.85 -5.25 -8.95
C LYS A 196 -8.94 -4.20 -9.07
N SER A 197 -8.59 -2.91 -9.01
CA SER A 197 -9.54 -1.79 -8.93
C SER A 197 -9.80 -1.11 -10.27
N GLN A 198 -9.62 -1.81 -11.38
CA GLN A 198 -9.93 -1.37 -12.74
C GLN A 198 -9.36 0.04 -13.03
N GLU A 199 -10.17 0.96 -13.58
CA GLU A 199 -9.75 2.30 -13.96
C GLU A 199 -9.26 3.14 -12.77
N THR A 200 -9.94 3.05 -11.61
CA THR A 200 -9.51 3.72 -10.37
C THR A 200 -8.10 3.30 -9.97
N GLY A 201 -7.84 2.00 -10.01
CA GLY A 201 -6.54 1.45 -9.66
C GLY A 201 -5.44 1.81 -10.66
N LEU A 202 -5.72 1.71 -11.97
CA LEU A 202 -4.76 2.10 -13.02
C LEU A 202 -4.42 3.59 -12.95
N ARG A 203 -5.40 4.44 -12.64
CA ARG A 203 -5.19 5.88 -12.46
C ARG A 203 -4.31 6.18 -11.25
N LEU A 204 -4.56 5.50 -10.12
CA LEU A 204 -3.71 5.63 -8.94
C LEU A 204 -2.28 5.18 -9.22
N ILE A 205 -2.09 4.04 -9.88
CA ILE A 205 -0.77 3.54 -10.26
C ILE A 205 -0.07 4.55 -11.19
N ARG A 206 -0.76 5.08 -12.21
CA ARG A 206 -0.22 6.13 -13.08
C ARG A 206 0.22 7.35 -12.26
N ASN A 207 -0.60 7.79 -11.31
CA ASN A 207 -0.30 8.93 -10.46
C ASN A 207 0.94 8.65 -9.61
N PHE A 208 1.07 7.46 -9.02
CA PHE A 208 2.26 7.03 -8.31
C PHE A 208 3.52 7.02 -9.20
N LEU A 209 3.41 6.53 -10.43
CA LEU A 209 4.52 6.54 -11.39
C LEU A 209 4.99 7.96 -11.75
N ARG A 210 4.13 8.96 -11.62
CA ARG A 210 4.44 10.39 -11.88
C ARG A 210 4.73 11.18 -10.61
N TRP A 211 4.47 10.61 -9.46
CA TRP A 211 4.62 11.30 -8.20
C TRP A 211 6.09 11.64 -7.92
N CYS A 212 6.35 12.93 -7.66
CA CYS A 212 7.63 13.46 -7.23
C CYS A 212 7.38 14.19 -5.89
N PRO A 213 7.54 13.49 -4.75
CA PRO A 213 7.34 14.06 -3.42
C PRO A 213 8.43 15.06 -3.05
#